data_40d38950b60d0b1b91e231d7a69ee949
#
_entry.id   40d38950b60d0b1b91e231d7a69ee949
#
_cell.length_a   1.000
_cell.length_b   1.000
_cell.length_c   1.000
_cell.angle_alpha   90.00
_cell.angle_beta   90.00
_cell.angle_gamma   90.00
#
_symmetry.space_group_name_H-M   'P 1'
#
loop_
_entity.id
_entity.type
_entity.pdbx_description
1 polymer ?
#
loop_
_entity_poly.entity_id
_entity_poly.type
_entity_poly.pdbx_seq_one_letter_code
_entity_poly.pdbx_strand_id
1 'polypeptide(L)'
;TTYLNIHELRKEMGSPNLDLCTEEIEEIPYLVSLSDRKIPITFFRIPNKEKQSAIVFIHGGGYIGGSTLVLQNQCRFLAEQSGATVISIDYRLAPEAPFPAAFDDCKDVVKWLVHHADHWNIDPNNLSIAGESAGGTLAVSCGLSEVGKYLKLVIPIYGALDVCSASDLDYWDYDLYDVIPEHKKYVITRLNRFRNLNGT
;
A
#
# COMPACT_ATOMS: atom_id res chain seq x y z
N THR A 1 -31.22 7.00 8.30
CA THR A 1 -29.77 6.82 8.32
C THR A 1 -29.38 6.31 6.93
N THR A 2 -28.81 7.17 6.11
CA THR A 2 -28.38 6.80 4.75
C THR A 2 -27.09 5.99 4.90
N TYR A 3 -27.14 4.71 4.63
CA TYR A 3 -25.94 3.89 4.55
C TYR A 3 -25.20 4.30 3.27
N LEU A 4 -24.02 4.88 3.40
CA LEU A 4 -23.15 5.07 2.25
C LEU A 4 -22.73 3.69 1.73
N ASN A 5 -23.02 3.44 0.47
CA ASN A 5 -22.58 2.23 -0.21
C ASN A 5 -21.03 2.28 -0.31
N ILE A 6 -20.34 1.18 -0.01
CA ILE A 6 -18.87 1.11 -0.08
C ILE A 6 -18.33 1.54 -1.47
N HIS A 7 -19.08 1.26 -2.53
CA HIS A 7 -18.71 1.68 -3.88
C HIS A 7 -18.80 3.20 -4.09
N GLU A 8 -19.75 3.87 -3.44
CA GLU A 8 -19.87 5.32 -3.47
C GLU A 8 -18.74 5.96 -2.68
N LEU A 9 -18.47 5.44 -1.48
CA LEU A 9 -17.35 5.87 -0.66
C LEU A 9 -16.02 5.78 -1.42
N ARG A 10 -15.75 4.67 -2.10
CA ARG A 10 -14.52 4.48 -2.88
C ARG A 10 -14.39 5.49 -4.02
N LYS A 11 -15.48 5.92 -4.63
CA LYS A 11 -15.46 6.96 -5.67
C LYS A 11 -15.02 8.32 -5.13
N GLU A 12 -15.31 8.58 -3.87
CA GLU A 12 -14.97 9.83 -3.18
C GLU A 12 -13.55 9.80 -2.55
N MET A 13 -12.91 8.63 -2.48
CA MET A 13 -11.61 8.44 -1.83
C MET A 13 -10.42 8.90 -2.67
N GLY A 14 -10.55 10.07 -3.22
CA GLY A 14 -9.44 10.75 -3.87
C GLY A 14 -9.45 10.67 -5.39
N SER A 15 -8.71 11.59 -5.95
CA SER A 15 -8.38 11.69 -7.36
C SER A 15 -6.87 11.84 -7.50
N PRO A 16 -6.29 11.51 -8.64
CA PRO A 16 -4.87 11.70 -8.87
C PRO A 16 -4.46 13.16 -8.59
N ASN A 17 -3.35 13.35 -7.89
CA ASN A 17 -2.73 14.66 -7.71
C ASN A 17 -2.23 15.21 -9.06
N LEU A 18 -1.85 16.49 -9.05
CA LEU A 18 -1.22 17.10 -10.21
C LEU A 18 0.05 16.33 -10.59
N ASP A 19 0.22 16.04 -11.87
CA ASP A 19 1.47 15.49 -12.40
C ASP A 19 2.53 16.59 -12.42
N LEU A 20 3.62 16.37 -11.70
CA LEU A 20 4.76 17.29 -11.59
C LEU A 20 6.01 16.75 -12.32
N CYS A 21 5.88 15.62 -13.01
CA CYS A 21 7.00 15.06 -13.74
C CYS A 21 7.39 15.93 -14.93
N THR A 22 8.69 16.03 -15.13
CA THR A 22 9.32 16.72 -16.28
C THR A 22 9.90 15.72 -17.28
N GLU A 23 10.20 14.52 -16.84
CA GLU A 23 10.71 13.43 -17.64
C GLU A 23 9.59 12.47 -18.08
N GLU A 24 9.85 11.72 -19.13
CA GLU A 24 8.96 10.64 -19.56
C GLU A 24 9.08 9.46 -18.60
N ILE A 25 7.98 9.11 -17.96
CA ILE A 25 7.89 7.96 -17.05
C ILE A 25 7.13 6.84 -17.75
N GLU A 26 7.77 5.70 -17.89
CA GLU A 26 7.15 4.49 -18.40
C GLU A 26 6.23 3.90 -17.33
N GLU A 27 4.98 3.64 -17.71
CA GLU A 27 3.96 3.03 -16.85
C GLU A 27 3.61 1.65 -17.41
N ILE A 28 3.89 0.59 -16.64
CA ILE A 28 3.67 -0.78 -17.08
C ILE A 28 2.73 -1.47 -16.11
N PRO A 29 1.43 -1.57 -16.42
CA PRO A 29 0.53 -2.39 -15.64
C PRO A 29 0.86 -3.88 -15.81
N TYR A 30 0.81 -4.62 -14.72
CA TYR A 30 1.14 -6.04 -14.71
C TYR A 30 0.28 -6.80 -13.70
N LEU A 31 0.03 -8.09 -13.96
CA LEU A 31 -0.68 -8.99 -13.07
C LEU A 31 0.27 -10.05 -12.53
N VAL A 32 0.64 -9.91 -11.26
CA VAL A 32 1.37 -10.96 -10.54
C VAL A 32 0.41 -12.16 -10.38
N SER A 33 0.73 -13.26 -11.07
CA SER A 33 -0.07 -14.48 -11.02
C SER A 33 0.48 -15.43 -9.97
N LEU A 34 -0.32 -15.69 -8.93
CA LEU A 34 -0.08 -16.71 -7.93
C LEU A 34 -0.95 -17.94 -8.23
N SER A 35 -0.78 -19.01 -7.47
CA SER A 35 -1.54 -20.25 -7.66
C SER A 35 -3.03 -20.10 -7.38
N ASP A 36 -3.40 -19.17 -6.50
CA ASP A 36 -4.76 -18.97 -5.98
C ASP A 36 -5.38 -17.62 -6.36
N ARG A 37 -4.57 -16.66 -6.81
CA ARG A 37 -5.04 -15.31 -7.12
C ARG A 37 -4.10 -14.53 -8.04
N LYS A 38 -4.58 -13.37 -8.48
CA LYS A 38 -3.79 -12.38 -9.21
C LYS A 38 -3.77 -11.08 -8.45
N ILE A 39 -2.61 -10.42 -8.43
CA ILE A 39 -2.42 -9.12 -7.77
C ILE A 39 -2.02 -8.11 -8.83
N PRO A 40 -2.85 -7.08 -9.09
CA PRO A 40 -2.49 -6.01 -10.00
C PRO A 40 -1.38 -5.15 -9.39
N ILE A 41 -0.39 -4.85 -10.21
CA ILE A 41 0.68 -3.90 -9.88
C ILE A 41 0.94 -3.01 -11.09
N THR A 42 1.56 -1.86 -10.86
CA THR A 42 2.03 -0.99 -11.94
C THR A 42 3.46 -0.56 -11.64
N PHE A 43 4.33 -0.72 -12.62
CA PHE A 43 5.70 -0.19 -12.58
C PHE A 43 5.70 1.22 -13.13
N PHE A 44 6.42 2.11 -12.44
CA PHE A 44 6.72 3.47 -12.86
C PHE A 44 8.23 3.62 -12.87
N ARG A 45 8.81 3.97 -14.01
CA ARG A 45 10.27 4.10 -14.12
C ARG A 45 10.69 5.02 -15.27
N ILE A 46 11.87 5.59 -15.13
CA ILE A 46 12.56 6.17 -16.28
C ILE A 46 13.14 5.00 -17.09
N PRO A 47 12.90 4.95 -18.41
CA PRO A 47 13.51 3.93 -19.27
C PRO A 47 15.03 3.90 -19.10
N ASN A 48 15.58 2.81 -18.64
CA ASN A 48 17.02 2.64 -18.43
C ASN A 48 17.43 1.19 -18.75
N LYS A 49 18.67 1.02 -19.22
CA LYS A 49 19.25 -0.29 -19.49
C LYS A 49 19.98 -0.90 -18.29
N GLU A 50 20.34 -0.08 -17.31
CA GLU A 50 21.03 -0.53 -16.10
C GLU A 50 20.04 -1.04 -15.08
N LYS A 51 20.49 -1.94 -14.18
CA LYS A 51 19.68 -2.40 -13.06
C LYS A 51 19.40 -1.25 -12.11
N GLN A 52 18.12 -1.04 -11.82
CA GLN A 52 17.65 0.01 -10.93
C GLN A 52 17.34 -0.54 -9.55
N SER A 53 17.50 0.31 -8.53
CA SER A 53 16.83 0.07 -7.25
C SER A 53 15.32 0.05 -7.42
N ALA A 54 14.59 -0.54 -6.46
CA ALA A 54 13.14 -0.55 -6.54
C ALA A 54 12.49 -0.13 -5.24
N ILE A 55 11.35 0.54 -5.36
CA ILE A 55 10.50 0.96 -4.25
C ILE A 55 9.11 0.38 -4.46
N VAL A 56 8.72 -0.55 -3.60
CA VAL A 56 7.33 -1.01 -3.51
C VAL A 56 6.53 0.06 -2.79
N PHE A 57 5.53 0.65 -3.44
CA PHE A 57 4.70 1.70 -2.88
C PHE A 57 3.29 1.20 -2.62
N ILE A 58 2.81 1.35 -1.38
CA ILE A 58 1.52 0.84 -0.91
C ILE A 58 0.59 2.02 -0.63
N HIS A 59 -0.54 2.08 -1.33
CA HIS A 59 -1.51 3.15 -1.16
C HIS A 59 -2.24 3.10 0.18
N GLY A 60 -2.72 4.26 0.63
CA GLY A 60 -3.64 4.40 1.75
C GLY A 60 -5.09 4.09 1.39
N GLY A 61 -6.00 4.56 2.24
CA GLY A 61 -7.45 4.38 2.04
C GLY A 61 -8.12 3.48 3.06
N GLY A 62 -7.56 3.41 4.29
CA GLY A 62 -8.16 2.69 5.42
C GLY A 62 -8.38 1.19 5.16
N TYR A 63 -7.66 0.61 4.21
CA TYR A 63 -7.79 -0.76 3.72
C TYR A 63 -9.13 -1.08 3.01
N ILE A 64 -9.99 -0.09 2.84
CA ILE A 64 -11.32 -0.24 2.22
C ILE A 64 -11.41 0.46 0.88
N GLY A 65 -10.45 1.31 0.55
CA GLY A 65 -10.39 2.08 -0.68
C GLY A 65 -8.96 2.46 -1.05
N GLY A 66 -8.83 3.41 -1.98
CA GLY A 66 -7.56 3.75 -2.61
C GLY A 66 -7.24 2.83 -3.77
N SER A 67 -6.27 3.22 -4.57
CA SER A 67 -5.75 2.45 -5.71
C SER A 67 -4.47 3.07 -6.24
N THR A 68 -3.78 2.34 -7.09
CA THR A 68 -2.65 2.86 -7.88
C THR A 68 -3.03 4.12 -8.67
N LEU A 69 -4.25 4.18 -9.21
CA LEU A 69 -4.72 5.34 -9.97
C LEU A 69 -4.70 6.63 -9.13
N VAL A 70 -5.06 6.55 -7.86
CA VAL A 70 -5.04 7.73 -6.95
C VAL A 70 -3.62 8.20 -6.70
N LEU A 71 -2.65 7.29 -6.60
CA LEU A 71 -1.24 7.59 -6.32
C LEU A 71 -0.36 7.66 -7.58
N GLN A 72 -0.93 7.56 -8.77
CA GLN A 72 -0.20 7.47 -10.02
C GLN A 72 0.86 8.56 -10.13
N ASN A 73 0.49 9.81 -9.95
CA ASN A 73 1.40 10.93 -10.13
C ASN A 73 2.47 11.02 -9.03
N GLN A 74 2.15 10.60 -7.80
CA GLN A 74 3.16 10.46 -6.74
C GLN A 74 4.20 9.39 -7.08
N CYS A 75 3.74 8.24 -7.60
CA CYS A 75 4.62 7.15 -8.00
C CYS A 75 5.52 7.57 -9.18
N ARG A 76 4.97 8.28 -10.16
CA ARG A 76 5.71 8.88 -11.28
C ARG A 76 6.80 9.82 -10.78
N PHE A 77 6.39 10.80 -9.96
CA PHE A 77 7.33 11.78 -9.40
C PHE A 77 8.40 11.13 -8.53
N LEU A 78 8.05 10.13 -7.73
CA LEU A 78 9.01 9.38 -6.93
C LEU A 78 10.01 8.63 -7.81
N ALA A 79 9.56 8.02 -8.91
CA ALA A 79 10.44 7.35 -9.87
C ALA A 79 11.40 8.33 -10.53
N GLU A 80 10.90 9.51 -10.95
CA GLU A 80 11.74 10.57 -11.54
C GLU A 80 12.81 11.05 -10.56
N GLN A 81 12.42 11.41 -9.35
CA GLN A 81 13.32 12.02 -8.37
C GLN A 81 14.33 11.04 -7.76
N SER A 82 13.97 9.77 -7.65
CA SER A 82 14.86 8.75 -7.07
C SER A 82 15.70 7.98 -8.09
N GLY A 83 15.28 7.97 -9.34
CA GLY A 83 15.85 7.09 -10.38
C GLY A 83 15.56 5.61 -10.14
N ALA A 84 14.71 5.28 -9.16
CA ALA A 84 14.29 3.91 -8.86
C ALA A 84 13.06 3.51 -9.68
N THR A 85 12.92 2.22 -9.92
CA THR A 85 11.63 1.68 -10.36
C THR A 85 10.66 1.68 -9.17
N VAL A 86 9.53 2.39 -9.29
CA VAL A 86 8.47 2.39 -8.28
C VAL A 86 7.41 1.37 -8.70
N ILE A 87 7.00 0.51 -7.78
CA ILE A 87 5.99 -0.53 -8.00
C ILE A 87 4.81 -0.27 -7.08
N SER A 88 3.69 0.20 -7.62
CA SER A 88 2.46 0.35 -6.86
C SER A 88 1.64 -0.93 -6.88
N ILE A 89 1.00 -1.25 -5.76
CA ILE A 89 0.22 -2.48 -5.57
C ILE A 89 -1.25 -2.11 -5.37
N ASP A 90 -2.14 -2.68 -6.18
CA ASP A 90 -3.58 -2.70 -5.92
C ASP A 90 -3.92 -3.96 -5.12
N TYR A 91 -3.65 -3.89 -3.81
CA TYR A 91 -3.93 -4.98 -2.88
C TYR A 91 -5.44 -5.16 -2.66
N ARG A 92 -5.85 -6.36 -2.30
CA ARG A 92 -7.26 -6.68 -2.01
C ARG A 92 -7.79 -5.85 -0.86
N LEU A 93 -8.97 -5.28 -1.05
CA LEU A 93 -9.62 -4.39 -0.10
C LEU A 93 -10.67 -5.11 0.74
N ALA A 94 -10.85 -4.64 1.96
CA ALA A 94 -11.98 -4.98 2.78
C ALA A 94 -13.22 -4.14 2.37
N PRO A 95 -14.44 -4.60 2.63
CA PRO A 95 -14.79 -5.82 3.35
C PRO A 95 -14.72 -7.11 2.52
N GLU A 96 -14.58 -7.03 1.19
CA GLU A 96 -14.59 -8.20 0.30
C GLU A 96 -13.46 -9.18 0.64
N ALA A 97 -12.29 -8.64 0.98
CA ALA A 97 -11.13 -9.41 1.40
C ALA A 97 -10.57 -8.84 2.73
N PRO A 98 -11.08 -9.30 3.87
CA PRO A 98 -10.65 -8.81 5.17
C PRO A 98 -9.20 -9.21 5.48
N PHE A 99 -8.64 -8.64 6.55
CA PHE A 99 -7.34 -9.05 7.06
C PHE A 99 -7.23 -10.60 7.15
N PRO A 100 -6.10 -11.20 6.71
CA PRO A 100 -4.83 -10.57 6.34
C PRO A 100 -4.62 -10.29 4.84
N ALA A 101 -5.67 -10.30 4.01
CA ALA A 101 -5.57 -10.30 2.55
C ALA A 101 -4.65 -9.22 1.98
N ALA A 102 -4.82 -7.96 2.39
CA ALA A 102 -3.97 -6.85 1.95
C ALA A 102 -2.49 -7.06 2.32
N PHE A 103 -2.24 -7.53 3.54
CA PHE A 103 -0.90 -7.81 4.02
C PHE A 103 -0.24 -8.96 3.26
N ASP A 104 -0.99 -10.04 3.01
CA ASP A 104 -0.48 -11.18 2.24
C ASP A 104 -0.16 -10.77 0.80
N ASP A 105 -1.01 -9.97 0.16
CA ASP A 105 -0.73 -9.46 -1.18
C ASP A 105 0.56 -8.64 -1.25
N CYS A 106 0.78 -7.74 -0.28
CA CYS A 106 2.01 -6.96 -0.22
C CYS A 106 3.26 -7.84 -0.03
N LYS A 107 3.21 -8.82 0.86
CA LYS A 107 4.32 -9.78 1.06
C LYS A 107 4.61 -10.59 -0.20
N ASP A 108 3.57 -11.08 -0.85
CA ASP A 108 3.72 -11.93 -2.02
C ASP A 108 4.26 -11.15 -3.23
N VAL A 109 3.90 -9.87 -3.38
CA VAL A 109 4.51 -9.00 -4.39
C VAL A 109 6.01 -8.79 -4.10
N VAL A 110 6.41 -8.56 -2.84
CA VAL A 110 7.83 -8.44 -2.48
C VAL A 110 8.59 -9.72 -2.83
N LYS A 111 8.05 -10.90 -2.46
CA LYS A 111 8.66 -12.19 -2.81
C LYS A 111 8.76 -12.37 -4.32
N TRP A 112 7.68 -12.06 -5.03
CA TRP A 112 7.63 -12.18 -6.48
C TRP A 112 8.67 -11.27 -7.15
N LEU A 113 8.81 -10.02 -6.71
CA LEU A 113 9.80 -9.08 -7.23
C LEU A 113 11.24 -9.60 -7.06
N VAL A 114 11.58 -10.14 -5.91
CA VAL A 114 12.91 -10.72 -5.66
C VAL A 114 13.21 -11.84 -6.64
N HIS A 115 12.25 -12.71 -6.92
CA HIS A 115 12.44 -13.85 -7.83
C HIS A 115 12.46 -13.44 -9.31
N HIS A 116 11.87 -12.30 -9.67
CA HIS A 116 11.76 -11.84 -11.05
C HIS A 116 12.56 -10.56 -11.31
N ALA A 117 13.42 -10.16 -10.38
CA ALA A 117 14.17 -8.92 -10.42
C ALA A 117 14.98 -8.75 -11.72
N ASP A 118 15.64 -9.81 -12.17
CA ASP A 118 16.42 -9.79 -13.41
C ASP A 118 15.56 -9.53 -14.65
N HIS A 119 14.38 -10.10 -14.70
CA HIS A 119 13.43 -9.88 -15.81
C HIS A 119 12.99 -8.41 -15.92
N TRP A 120 12.86 -7.75 -14.77
CA TRP A 120 12.44 -6.35 -14.67
C TRP A 120 13.58 -5.35 -14.59
N ASN A 121 14.82 -5.81 -14.73
CA ASN A 121 16.01 -4.99 -14.62
C ASN A 121 16.13 -4.27 -13.26
N ILE A 122 15.74 -4.98 -12.19
CA ILE A 122 15.79 -4.54 -10.80
C ILE A 122 16.97 -5.19 -10.08
N ASP A 123 17.66 -4.44 -9.22
CA ASP A 123 18.62 -4.99 -8.27
C ASP A 123 17.89 -5.54 -7.05
N PRO A 124 17.83 -6.88 -6.85
CA PRO A 124 17.12 -7.48 -5.72
C PRO A 124 17.76 -7.16 -4.36
N ASN A 125 19.00 -6.69 -4.36
CA ASN A 125 19.69 -6.27 -3.13
C ASN A 125 19.40 -4.80 -2.77
N ASN A 126 18.61 -4.10 -3.57
CA ASN A 126 18.32 -2.68 -3.40
C ASN A 126 16.82 -2.40 -3.47
N LEU A 127 16.07 -3.20 -2.73
CA LEU A 127 14.61 -3.12 -2.64
C LEU A 127 14.20 -2.37 -1.39
N SER A 128 13.30 -1.42 -1.53
CA SER A 128 12.70 -0.65 -0.44
C SER A 128 11.18 -0.78 -0.47
N ILE A 129 10.52 -0.50 0.65
CA ILE A 129 9.07 -0.47 0.73
C ILE A 129 8.63 0.85 1.37
N ALA A 130 7.64 1.46 0.77
CA ALA A 130 7.04 2.70 1.26
C ALA A 130 5.52 2.59 1.21
N GLY A 131 4.84 3.43 1.95
CA GLY A 131 3.39 3.51 1.87
C GLY A 131 2.84 4.62 2.74
N GLU A 132 1.65 5.08 2.41
CA GLU A 132 0.97 6.16 3.12
C GLU A 132 -0.20 5.65 3.95
N SER A 133 -0.45 6.25 5.11
CA SER A 133 -1.60 5.94 5.97
C SER A 133 -1.71 4.42 6.21
N ALA A 134 -2.80 3.76 5.82
CA ALA A 134 -2.95 2.29 5.88
C ALA A 134 -1.83 1.55 5.14
N GLY A 135 -1.35 2.09 4.00
CA GLY A 135 -0.19 1.58 3.27
C GLY A 135 1.10 1.71 4.07
N GLY A 136 1.27 2.77 4.85
CA GLY A 136 2.40 2.94 5.75
C GLY A 136 2.44 1.87 6.85
N THR A 137 1.28 1.52 7.41
CA THR A 137 1.16 0.42 8.36
C THR A 137 1.48 -0.93 7.72
N LEU A 138 1.00 -1.17 6.48
CA LEU A 138 1.33 -2.37 5.72
C LEU A 138 2.84 -2.45 5.41
N ALA A 139 3.46 -1.33 5.06
CA ALA A 139 4.90 -1.27 4.79
C ALA A 139 5.72 -1.70 6.02
N VAL A 140 5.40 -1.16 7.20
CA VAL A 140 6.05 -1.57 8.46
C VAL A 140 5.77 -3.04 8.78
N SER A 141 4.53 -3.49 8.61
CA SER A 141 4.17 -4.90 8.83
C SER A 141 4.96 -5.84 7.91
N CYS A 142 5.17 -5.47 6.65
CA CYS A 142 6.04 -6.21 5.73
C CYS A 142 7.50 -6.20 6.20
N GLY A 143 8.01 -5.05 6.64
CA GLY A 143 9.37 -4.91 7.16
C GLY A 143 9.64 -5.79 8.39
N LEU A 144 8.63 -5.97 9.25
CA LEU A 144 8.71 -6.82 10.44
C LEU A 144 8.42 -8.31 10.17
N SER A 145 8.02 -8.67 8.97
CA SER A 145 7.72 -10.04 8.56
C SER A 145 8.94 -10.74 7.91
N GLU A 146 8.71 -11.97 7.45
CA GLU A 146 9.73 -12.76 6.76
C GLU A 146 10.29 -12.13 5.47
N VAL A 147 9.56 -11.16 4.88
CA VAL A 147 10.04 -10.45 3.69
C VAL A 147 10.95 -9.26 4.03
N GLY A 148 10.99 -8.83 5.30
CA GLY A 148 11.84 -7.75 5.75
C GLY A 148 13.32 -7.96 5.45
N LYS A 149 13.78 -9.21 5.41
CA LYS A 149 15.16 -9.58 5.05
C LYS A 149 15.57 -9.16 3.62
N TYR A 150 14.61 -8.90 2.73
CA TYR A 150 14.85 -8.43 1.37
C TYR A 150 14.84 -6.90 1.26
N LEU A 151 14.39 -6.21 2.30
CA LEU A 151 14.15 -4.78 2.28
C LEU A 151 15.34 -4.04 2.92
N LYS A 152 15.89 -3.06 2.19
CA LYS A 152 16.91 -2.16 2.71
C LYS A 152 16.33 -1.01 3.53
N LEU A 153 15.14 -0.56 3.15
CA LEU A 153 14.52 0.59 3.77
C LEU A 153 13.01 0.38 3.85
N VAL A 154 12.41 0.79 4.96
CA VAL A 154 10.97 0.83 5.20
C VAL A 154 10.57 2.25 5.51
N ILE A 155 9.71 2.84 4.70
CA ILE A 155 9.32 4.25 4.75
C ILE A 155 7.82 4.36 5.01
N PRO A 156 7.38 4.41 6.27
CA PRO A 156 5.98 4.69 6.58
C PRO A 156 5.71 6.19 6.49
N ILE A 157 4.78 6.58 5.64
CA ILE A 157 4.34 7.97 5.49
C ILE A 157 3.02 8.10 6.27
N TYR A 158 3.02 8.81 7.39
CA TYR A 158 1.90 8.99 8.33
C TYR A 158 1.08 7.71 8.59
N GLY A 159 1.75 6.56 8.69
CA GLY A 159 1.11 5.28 9.04
C GLY A 159 0.66 5.24 10.50
N ALA A 160 -0.48 4.59 10.77
CA ALA A 160 -0.92 4.31 12.13
C ALA A 160 -0.09 3.16 12.72
N LEU A 161 1.03 3.47 13.37
CA LEU A 161 2.01 2.48 13.83
C LEU A 161 1.74 2.02 15.27
N ASP A 162 1.16 2.86 16.10
CA ASP A 162 0.72 2.51 17.44
C ASP A 162 -0.82 2.45 17.49
N VAL A 163 -1.34 1.24 17.45
CA VAL A 163 -2.76 0.95 17.63
C VAL A 163 -3.04 0.29 18.99
N CYS A 164 -2.01 0.13 19.82
CA CYS A 164 -2.14 -0.48 21.15
C CYS A 164 -2.74 0.50 22.15
N SER A 165 -2.48 1.79 22.00
CA SER A 165 -3.11 2.87 22.75
C SER A 165 -4.50 3.24 22.22
N ALA A 166 -5.19 2.30 21.60
CA ALA A 166 -6.56 2.50 21.09
C ALA A 166 -7.59 2.88 22.18
N SER A 167 -7.22 2.84 23.46
CA SER A 167 -7.91 3.56 24.53
C SER A 167 -7.85 5.08 24.37
N ASP A 168 -6.85 5.59 23.64
CA ASP A 168 -6.67 6.99 23.28
C ASP A 168 -7.31 7.33 21.92
N LEU A 169 -8.15 6.44 21.38
CA LEU A 169 -9.02 6.76 20.25
C LEU A 169 -10.00 7.91 20.57
N ASP A 170 -10.14 8.29 21.83
CA ASP A 170 -10.74 9.56 22.25
C ASP A 170 -9.98 10.78 21.75
N TYR A 171 -8.72 10.62 21.33
CA TYR A 171 -7.89 11.68 20.76
C TYR A 171 -8.17 11.92 19.26
N TRP A 172 -8.76 10.97 18.57
CA TRP A 172 -9.26 11.19 17.22
C TRP A 172 -10.59 11.90 17.35
N ASP A 173 -10.62 13.18 16.98
CA ASP A 173 -11.83 13.97 16.90
C ASP A 173 -12.82 13.28 15.95
N TYR A 174 -13.69 12.46 16.54
CA TYR A 174 -14.68 11.66 15.80
C TYR A 174 -15.68 12.51 15.04
N ASP A 175 -15.77 13.82 15.33
CA ASP A 175 -16.63 14.75 14.61
C ASP A 175 -16.15 15.00 13.16
N LEU A 176 -14.85 14.80 12.88
CA LEU A 176 -14.30 14.81 11.53
C LEU A 176 -14.70 13.57 10.72
N TYR A 177 -15.13 12.51 11.40
CA TYR A 177 -15.55 11.22 10.82
C TYR A 177 -17.00 10.92 11.19
N ASP A 178 -17.90 11.88 11.03
CA ASP A 178 -19.35 11.62 10.96
C ASP A 178 -19.70 10.70 9.77
N VAL A 179 -18.66 10.23 9.13
CA VAL A 179 -18.63 9.29 8.03
C VAL A 179 -18.77 7.89 8.60
N ILE A 180 -20.00 7.41 8.68
CA ILE A 180 -20.41 6.01 8.69
C ILE A 180 -20.13 5.27 10.02
N PRO A 181 -21.16 5.01 10.83
CA PRO A 181 -21.08 4.14 12.02
C PRO A 181 -20.43 2.78 11.75
N GLU A 182 -20.60 2.25 10.54
CA GLU A 182 -20.02 0.98 10.08
C GLU A 182 -18.53 1.06 9.81
N HIS A 183 -18.02 2.21 9.35
CA HIS A 183 -16.58 2.42 9.20
C HIS A 183 -15.90 2.46 10.58
N LYS A 184 -16.48 3.15 11.56
CA LYS A 184 -15.99 3.12 12.95
C LYS A 184 -15.98 1.68 13.49
N LYS A 185 -17.04 0.92 13.28
CA LYS A 185 -17.13 -0.49 13.66
C LYS A 185 -16.09 -1.35 12.97
N TYR A 186 -15.83 -1.10 11.71
CA TYR A 186 -14.86 -1.82 10.91
C TYR A 186 -13.40 -1.56 11.36
N VAL A 187 -13.04 -0.29 11.60
CA VAL A 187 -11.71 0.09 12.12
C VAL A 187 -11.50 -0.51 13.51
N ILE A 188 -12.46 -0.37 14.41
CA ILE A 188 -12.40 -0.91 15.78
C ILE A 188 -12.31 -2.45 15.77
N THR A 189 -13.11 -3.13 14.96
CA THR A 189 -13.05 -4.60 14.85
C THR A 189 -11.68 -5.07 14.34
N ARG A 190 -11.06 -4.29 13.48
CA ARG A 190 -9.75 -4.60 12.94
C ARG A 190 -8.62 -4.36 13.93
N LEU A 191 -8.67 -3.26 14.67
CA LEU A 191 -7.75 -2.97 15.77
C LEU A 191 -7.82 -4.06 16.84
N ASN A 192 -9.01 -4.52 17.20
CA ASN A 192 -9.20 -5.61 18.15
C ASN A 192 -8.66 -6.96 17.63
N ARG A 193 -8.69 -7.22 16.32
CA ARG A 193 -8.07 -8.41 15.74
C ARG A 193 -6.54 -8.35 15.81
N PHE A 194 -5.92 -7.18 15.59
CA PHE A 194 -4.49 -6.99 15.79
C PHE A 194 -4.07 -7.23 17.25
N ARG A 195 -4.86 -6.76 18.21
CA ARG A 195 -4.66 -7.05 19.65
C ARG A 195 -4.66 -8.55 19.95
N ASN A 196 -5.61 -9.28 19.40
CA ASN A 196 -5.75 -10.73 19.66
C ASN A 196 -4.65 -11.57 19.00
N LEU A 197 -3.96 -11.08 17.96
CA LEU A 197 -2.84 -11.77 17.32
C LEU A 197 -1.53 -11.64 18.11
N ASN A 198 -1.40 -10.63 18.97
CA ASN A 198 -0.19 -10.39 19.76
C ASN A 198 -0.24 -10.97 21.18
N GLY A 199 -1.29 -11.71 21.53
CA GLY A 199 -1.33 -12.51 22.76
C GLY A 199 -1.34 -11.73 24.08
N THR A 200 -1.77 -10.46 24.05
CA THR A 200 -1.95 -9.61 25.25
C THR A 200 -3.33 -9.02 25.28
#